data_9ee98ca41cc5da7584240130d6854947
#
_entry.id   9ee98ca41cc5da7584240130d6854947
#
_cell.length_a   1.000
_cell.length_b   1.000
_cell.length_c   1.000
_cell.angle_alpha   90.00
_cell.angle_beta   90.00
_cell.angle_gamma   90.00
#
_symmetry.space_group_name_H-M   'P 1'
#
loop_
_entity.id
_entity.type
_entity.pdbx_description
1 polymer ?
#
loop_
_entity_poly.entity_id
_entity_poly.type
_entity_poly.pdbx_seq_one_letter_code
_entity_poly.pdbx_strand_id
1 'polypeptide(L)'
;KYTELDRSQIKIDQIIGMNQKNGFLTQANLPIVDFKGKVTFGIYQRETKYLTVMTGCMKQHPLINQTLLQLEEVFNNHQCKTYNDKFRTGLRFIKLRVFQDKVQVIIITGKDGLKDEVVSDIKKIKQVNGLFMSINTSKYQDFESQGYKKIFGNTKEEFICDGKKYIMSVKTTLPDHLESFEIRNKIVKTMVKGSKKIISINCENGILEMNLDQEVVAIDEKKDNIESATYNAKLLGKENIKFVYGQPIKKMVTFAKKKVYDTVIIQGVNGISNELKDTLRLGKVQTVIYMNSSTSML
;
A
#
# COMPACT_ATOMS: atom_id res chain seq x y z
N LYS A 1 4.88 -17.03 -25.10
CA LYS A 1 3.47 -16.66 -24.84
C LYS A 1 2.99 -15.44 -25.64
N TYR A 2 3.86 -14.75 -26.35
CA TYR A 2 3.54 -13.55 -27.18
C TYR A 2 3.48 -13.86 -28.69
N THR A 3 3.33 -15.12 -29.07
CA THR A 3 3.41 -15.58 -30.46
C THR A 3 2.16 -15.29 -31.30
N GLU A 4 1.07 -14.84 -30.67
CA GLU A 4 -0.20 -14.57 -31.37
C GLU A 4 -0.47 -13.07 -31.61
N LEU A 5 0.38 -12.18 -31.07
CA LEU A 5 0.25 -10.74 -31.29
C LEU A 5 1.17 -10.33 -32.46
N ASP A 6 0.60 -9.61 -33.41
CA ASP A 6 1.39 -8.95 -34.45
C ASP A 6 2.29 -7.89 -33.78
N ARG A 7 3.60 -8.21 -33.71
CA ARG A 7 4.60 -7.33 -33.06
C ARG A 7 4.70 -5.97 -33.72
N SER A 8 4.28 -5.83 -34.97
CA SER A 8 4.24 -4.54 -35.67
C SER A 8 3.23 -3.55 -35.05
N GLN A 9 2.25 -4.06 -34.30
CA GLN A 9 1.23 -3.26 -33.62
C GLN A 9 1.59 -2.92 -32.16
N ILE A 10 2.72 -3.47 -31.64
CA ILE A 10 3.17 -3.22 -30.28
C ILE A 10 4.25 -2.14 -30.29
N LYS A 11 3.95 -0.99 -29.68
CA LYS A 11 4.94 0.04 -29.41
C LYS A 11 5.50 -0.16 -28.00
N ILE A 12 6.82 -0.32 -27.92
CA ILE A 12 7.54 -0.37 -26.63
C ILE A 12 8.24 0.97 -26.46
N ASP A 13 7.82 1.73 -25.46
CA ASP A 13 8.44 3.00 -25.10
C ASP A 13 9.69 2.78 -24.24
N GLN A 14 10.54 3.80 -24.17
CA GLN A 14 11.75 3.77 -23.36
C GLN A 14 11.43 3.57 -21.87
N ILE A 15 12.28 2.81 -21.17
CA ILE A 15 12.18 2.65 -19.73
C ILE A 15 12.45 3.98 -19.03
N ILE A 16 11.54 4.39 -18.17
CA ILE A 16 11.68 5.58 -17.35
C ILE A 16 12.26 5.16 -16.00
N GLY A 17 13.48 5.58 -15.73
CA GLY A 17 14.15 5.36 -14.45
C GLY A 17 13.77 6.40 -13.40
N MET A 18 14.04 6.09 -12.14
CA MET A 18 13.89 7.00 -11.01
C MET A 18 15.24 7.59 -10.63
N ASN A 19 15.23 8.82 -10.12
CA ASN A 19 16.42 9.49 -9.63
C ASN A 19 16.85 8.94 -8.26
N GLN A 20 15.90 8.73 -7.37
CA GLN A 20 16.14 8.23 -6.02
C GLN A 20 16.39 6.72 -6.05
N LYS A 21 17.64 6.30 -5.85
CA LYS A 21 18.06 4.90 -5.87
C LYS A 21 18.11 4.24 -4.49
N ASN A 22 18.26 5.04 -3.43
CA ASN A 22 18.34 4.60 -2.04
C ASN A 22 17.34 5.35 -1.18
N GLY A 23 16.92 4.75 -0.06
CA GLY A 23 16.04 5.39 0.90
C GLY A 23 14.63 5.69 0.40
N PHE A 24 14.19 5.05 -0.67
CA PHE A 24 12.95 5.37 -1.36
C PHE A 24 11.70 4.66 -0.81
N LEU A 25 11.86 3.55 -0.07
CA LEU A 25 10.73 2.86 0.53
C LEU A 25 10.26 3.62 1.77
N THR A 26 9.08 4.22 1.66
CA THR A 26 8.46 5.00 2.74
C THR A 26 7.67 4.14 3.72
N GLN A 27 7.61 2.85 3.49
CA GLN A 27 6.99 1.89 4.40
C GLN A 27 7.77 0.57 4.43
N ALA A 28 7.67 -0.15 5.55
CA ALA A 28 8.23 -1.48 5.73
C ALA A 28 7.23 -2.38 6.46
N ASN A 29 7.10 -3.62 6.00
CA ASN A 29 6.33 -4.68 6.65
C ASN A 29 7.29 -5.84 6.89
N LEU A 30 7.68 -6.06 8.14
CA LEU A 30 8.73 -7.00 8.47
C LEU A 30 8.28 -8.00 9.54
N PRO A 31 8.60 -9.29 9.41
CA PRO A 31 8.47 -10.21 10.52
C PRO A 31 9.45 -9.84 11.65
N ILE A 32 8.99 -10.05 12.88
CA ILE A 32 9.80 -9.95 14.10
C ILE A 32 10.28 -11.35 14.40
N VAL A 33 11.59 -11.55 14.41
CA VAL A 33 12.23 -12.87 14.47
C VAL A 33 13.25 -12.95 15.61
N ASP A 34 13.51 -14.18 16.07
CA ASP A 34 14.65 -14.45 16.93
C ASP A 34 15.89 -14.70 16.08
N PHE A 35 16.95 -13.99 16.37
CA PHE A 35 18.25 -14.23 15.79
C PHE A 35 19.31 -14.32 16.89
N LYS A 36 19.84 -15.51 17.13
CA LYS A 36 20.83 -15.78 18.20
C LYS A 36 20.38 -15.35 19.59
N GLY A 37 19.10 -15.57 19.91
CA GLY A 37 18.51 -15.26 21.21
C GLY A 37 18.10 -13.79 21.40
N LYS A 38 18.19 -12.98 20.34
CA LYS A 38 17.75 -11.57 20.32
C LYS A 38 16.61 -11.37 19.35
N VAL A 39 15.69 -10.50 19.73
CA VAL A 39 14.62 -10.03 18.84
C VAL A 39 15.22 -9.09 17.81
N THR A 40 14.95 -9.32 16.53
CA THR A 40 15.33 -8.47 15.42
C THR A 40 14.26 -8.46 14.32
N PHE A 41 14.49 -7.72 13.24
CA PHE A 41 13.60 -7.61 12.08
C PHE A 41 14.30 -8.19 10.85
N GLY A 42 13.64 -9.14 10.20
CA GLY A 42 14.30 -9.78 9.07
C GLY A 42 13.35 -10.55 8.16
N ILE A 43 13.83 -10.88 6.99
CA ILE A 43 13.10 -11.64 5.96
C ILE A 43 13.83 -12.94 5.71
N TYR A 44 13.13 -14.06 5.78
CA TYR A 44 13.67 -15.33 5.31
C TYR A 44 13.72 -15.33 3.79
N GLN A 45 14.88 -15.71 3.25
CA GLN A 45 15.01 -15.91 1.80
C GLN A 45 14.08 -17.04 1.38
N ARG A 46 13.38 -16.82 0.28
CA ARG A 46 12.40 -17.77 -0.25
C ARG A 46 13.04 -19.15 -0.43
N GLU A 47 12.34 -20.19 0.04
CA GLU A 47 12.77 -21.60 -0.04
C GLU A 47 14.07 -21.92 0.70
N THR A 48 14.52 -21.05 1.58
CA THR A 48 15.71 -21.27 2.42
C THR A 48 15.44 -21.01 3.89
N LYS A 49 16.39 -21.36 4.77
CA LYS A 49 16.38 -20.98 6.20
C LYS A 49 17.24 -19.75 6.48
N TYR A 50 17.80 -19.12 5.46
CA TYR A 50 18.66 -17.95 5.65
C TYR A 50 17.82 -16.72 5.97
N LEU A 51 18.13 -16.08 7.09
CA LEU A 51 17.54 -14.84 7.52
C LEU A 51 18.38 -13.65 7.03
N THR A 52 17.75 -12.73 6.31
CA THR A 52 18.33 -11.42 6.00
C THR A 52 17.79 -10.41 7.01
N VAL A 53 18.68 -9.89 7.86
CA VAL A 53 18.32 -8.83 8.82
C VAL A 53 18.10 -7.52 8.05
N MET A 54 17.03 -6.81 8.40
CA MET A 54 16.52 -5.66 7.62
C MET A 54 16.68 -4.31 8.32
N THR A 55 17.41 -4.25 9.43
CA THR A 55 17.65 -2.99 10.18
C THR A 55 18.59 -1.99 9.47
N GLY A 56 19.19 -2.39 8.36
CA GLY A 56 20.13 -1.54 7.58
C GLY A 56 19.89 -1.60 6.07
N CYS A 57 18.67 -1.83 5.62
CA CYS A 57 18.36 -1.94 4.20
C CYS A 57 18.50 -0.60 3.48
N MET A 58 19.37 -0.53 2.47
CA MET A 58 19.63 0.70 1.69
C MET A 58 18.39 1.22 0.95
N LYS A 59 17.42 0.36 0.64
CA LYS A 59 16.17 0.78 -0.03
C LYS A 59 15.19 1.47 0.91
N GLN A 60 15.24 1.15 2.21
CA GLN A 60 14.35 1.74 3.21
C GLN A 60 14.74 3.18 3.52
N HIS A 61 13.73 4.02 3.76
CA HIS A 61 13.93 5.38 4.23
C HIS A 61 14.80 5.40 5.50
N PRO A 62 15.75 6.34 5.65
CA PRO A 62 16.65 6.38 6.80
C PRO A 62 15.93 6.33 8.15
N LEU A 63 14.78 7.02 8.28
CA LEU A 63 13.95 6.99 9.49
C LEU A 63 13.40 5.58 9.81
N ILE A 64 13.13 4.75 8.80
CA ILE A 64 12.72 3.35 9.03
C ILE A 64 13.87 2.58 9.67
N ASN A 65 15.07 2.64 9.07
CA ASN A 65 16.23 1.94 9.60
C ASN A 65 16.56 2.39 11.03
N GLN A 66 16.57 3.69 11.27
CA GLN A 66 16.80 4.26 12.60
C GLN A 66 15.74 3.78 13.61
N THR A 67 14.47 3.79 13.23
CA THR A 67 13.39 3.37 14.11
C THR A 67 13.48 1.87 14.41
N LEU A 68 13.80 1.04 13.41
CA LEU A 68 13.97 -0.40 13.60
C LEU A 68 15.10 -0.69 14.61
N LEU A 69 16.26 -0.03 14.51
CA LEU A 69 17.36 -0.20 15.45
C LEU A 69 16.95 0.17 16.89
N GLN A 70 16.26 1.30 17.07
CA GLN A 70 15.80 1.72 18.40
C GLN A 70 14.71 0.80 18.96
N LEU A 71 13.80 0.29 18.12
CA LEU A 71 12.80 -0.69 18.54
C LEU A 71 13.43 -2.05 18.89
N GLU A 72 14.46 -2.47 18.15
CA GLU A 72 15.23 -3.67 18.46
C GLU A 72 15.86 -3.56 19.86
N GLU A 73 16.46 -2.42 20.19
CA GLU A 73 17.01 -2.14 21.51
C GLU A 73 15.94 -2.18 22.59
N VAL A 74 14.81 -1.49 22.42
CA VAL A 74 13.68 -1.50 23.36
C VAL A 74 13.20 -2.92 23.60
N PHE A 75 12.95 -3.70 22.55
CA PHE A 75 12.44 -5.06 22.70
C PHE A 75 13.41 -6.00 23.42
N ASN A 76 14.70 -5.86 23.16
CA ASN A 76 15.72 -6.68 23.82
C ASN A 76 15.94 -6.28 25.27
N ASN A 77 15.94 -4.97 25.59
CA ASN A 77 16.04 -4.48 26.98
C ASN A 77 14.90 -4.98 27.86
N HIS A 78 13.69 -5.05 27.29
CA HIS A 78 12.50 -5.60 27.99
C HIS A 78 12.34 -7.12 27.83
N GLN A 79 13.32 -7.81 27.27
CA GLN A 79 13.31 -9.28 27.08
C GLN A 79 12.04 -9.77 26.36
N CYS A 80 11.52 -8.97 25.43
CA CYS A 80 10.39 -9.36 24.61
C CYS A 80 10.69 -10.67 23.86
N LYS A 81 9.65 -11.44 23.61
CA LYS A 81 9.77 -12.70 22.86
C LYS A 81 9.09 -12.58 21.50
N THR A 82 9.63 -13.28 20.53
CA THR A 82 8.99 -13.45 19.22
C THR A 82 7.76 -14.35 19.33
N TYR A 83 6.90 -14.27 18.35
CA TYR A 83 5.63 -14.99 18.35
C TYR A 83 5.85 -16.51 18.43
N ASN A 84 5.12 -17.14 19.35
CA ASN A 84 5.09 -18.58 19.55
C ASN A 84 3.71 -19.12 19.18
N ASP A 85 3.65 -19.98 18.15
CA ASP A 85 2.40 -20.53 17.62
C ASP A 85 1.64 -21.40 18.64
N LYS A 86 2.36 -22.13 19.53
CA LYS A 86 1.75 -22.99 20.54
C LYS A 86 1.03 -22.18 21.61
N PHE A 87 1.67 -21.13 22.10
CA PHE A 87 1.11 -20.27 23.16
C PHE A 87 0.31 -19.09 22.61
N ARG A 88 0.49 -18.77 21.32
CA ARG A 88 -0.11 -17.62 20.62
C ARG A 88 0.21 -16.29 21.31
N THR A 89 1.45 -16.13 21.76
CA THR A 89 1.98 -14.96 22.46
C THR A 89 3.23 -14.45 21.78
N GLY A 90 3.62 -13.20 22.06
CA GLY A 90 4.85 -12.56 21.59
C GLY A 90 4.66 -11.65 20.39
N LEU A 91 5.75 -11.00 19.97
CA LEU A 91 5.83 -10.07 18.86
C LEU A 91 5.89 -10.81 17.53
N ARG A 92 5.06 -10.45 16.57
CA ARG A 92 4.89 -11.21 15.33
C ARG A 92 5.36 -10.47 14.08
N PHE A 93 4.85 -9.24 13.87
CA PHE A 93 5.17 -8.40 12.73
C PHE A 93 5.23 -6.94 13.14
N ILE A 94 5.96 -6.15 12.36
CA ILE A 94 5.96 -4.70 12.45
C ILE A 94 5.67 -4.09 11.09
N LYS A 95 4.88 -3.03 11.10
CA LYS A 95 4.68 -2.16 9.94
C LYS A 95 5.09 -0.75 10.32
N LEU A 96 5.99 -0.17 9.55
CA LEU A 96 6.44 1.21 9.69
C LEU A 96 5.99 2.01 8.48
N ARG A 97 5.58 3.25 8.71
CA ARG A 97 5.14 4.18 7.66
C ARG A 97 5.73 5.55 7.94
N VAL A 98 6.40 6.11 6.96
CA VAL A 98 7.01 7.45 7.06
C VAL A 98 6.05 8.50 6.51
N PHE A 99 5.81 9.52 7.30
CA PHE A 99 5.08 10.72 6.94
C PHE A 99 5.99 11.92 7.20
N GLN A 100 6.59 12.46 6.15
CA GLN A 100 7.58 13.55 6.24
C GLN A 100 8.77 13.15 7.16
N ASP A 101 8.89 13.76 8.34
CA ASP A 101 9.93 13.52 9.33
C ASP A 101 9.50 12.60 10.48
N LYS A 102 8.31 11.99 10.38
CA LYS A 102 7.70 11.15 11.43
C LYS A 102 7.46 9.73 10.96
N VAL A 103 7.45 8.83 11.92
CA VAL A 103 7.19 7.40 11.71
C VAL A 103 5.97 6.96 12.52
N GLN A 104 5.01 6.39 11.83
CA GLN A 104 3.90 5.66 12.42
C GLN A 104 4.28 4.19 12.55
N VAL A 105 4.14 3.64 13.74
CA VAL A 105 4.50 2.25 14.08
C VAL A 105 3.24 1.44 14.34
N ILE A 106 3.14 0.28 13.69
CA ILE A 106 2.07 -0.69 13.91
C ILE A 106 2.74 -2.01 14.29
N ILE A 107 2.44 -2.55 15.47
CA ILE A 107 2.99 -3.82 15.95
C ILE A 107 1.88 -4.86 15.98
N ILE A 108 2.11 -6.00 15.35
CA ILE A 108 1.23 -7.15 15.39
C ILE A 108 1.77 -8.11 16.45
N THR A 109 0.93 -8.45 17.43
CA THR A 109 1.30 -9.31 18.56
C THR A 109 0.40 -10.53 18.67
N GLY A 110 0.81 -11.46 19.49
CA GLY A 110 -0.07 -12.49 20.05
C GLY A 110 -1.08 -11.90 21.06
N LYS A 111 -1.77 -12.80 21.77
CA LYS A 111 -2.83 -12.42 22.73
C LYS A 111 -2.34 -11.62 23.95
N ASP A 112 -1.04 -11.64 24.23
CA ASP A 112 -0.41 -10.94 25.36
C ASP A 112 -0.22 -9.42 25.11
N GLY A 113 -0.26 -8.98 23.85
CA GLY A 113 -0.11 -7.56 23.51
C GLY A 113 1.28 -6.99 23.81
N LEU A 114 1.32 -5.69 24.12
CA LEU A 114 2.54 -4.97 24.53
C LEU A 114 2.45 -4.58 25.99
N LYS A 115 3.56 -4.71 26.73
CA LYS A 115 3.68 -4.25 28.11
C LYS A 115 3.78 -2.73 28.17
N ASP A 116 3.32 -2.13 29.25
CA ASP A 116 3.29 -0.67 29.43
C ASP A 116 4.70 -0.04 29.42
N GLU A 117 5.71 -0.76 29.96
CA GLU A 117 7.10 -0.30 29.97
C GLU A 117 7.65 -0.23 28.56
N VAL A 118 7.35 -1.23 27.70
CA VAL A 118 7.72 -1.23 26.27
C VAL A 118 7.08 -0.05 25.55
N VAL A 119 5.79 0.18 25.78
CA VAL A 119 5.06 1.31 25.22
C VAL A 119 5.68 2.64 25.66
N SER A 120 6.04 2.76 26.95
CA SER A 120 6.68 3.95 27.51
C SER A 120 8.00 4.28 26.81
N ASP A 121 8.83 3.27 26.54
CA ASP A 121 10.12 3.49 25.88
C ASP A 121 9.96 3.75 24.38
N ILE A 122 9.03 3.08 23.70
CA ILE A 122 8.70 3.42 22.31
C ILE A 122 8.26 4.88 22.17
N LYS A 123 7.49 5.40 23.13
CA LYS A 123 7.02 6.80 23.14
C LYS A 123 8.16 7.83 23.25
N LYS A 124 9.32 7.43 23.77
CA LYS A 124 10.53 8.29 23.86
C LYS A 124 11.30 8.40 22.56
N ILE A 125 11.02 7.54 21.57
CA ILE A 125 11.69 7.57 20.27
C ILE A 125 11.20 8.80 19.50
N LYS A 126 12.10 9.76 19.29
CA LYS A 126 11.80 11.13 18.81
C LYS A 126 11.00 11.19 17.51
N GLN A 127 11.31 10.32 16.55
CA GLN A 127 10.63 10.29 15.25
C GLN A 127 9.32 9.51 15.27
N VAL A 128 9.02 8.72 16.31
CA VAL A 128 7.76 7.97 16.40
C VAL A 128 6.65 8.89 16.87
N ASN A 129 5.67 9.16 16.00
CA ASN A 129 4.52 10.01 16.30
C ASN A 129 3.22 9.24 16.57
N GLY A 130 3.21 7.93 16.34
CA GLY A 130 2.05 7.10 16.61
C GLY A 130 2.40 5.62 16.73
N LEU A 131 1.76 4.97 17.71
CA LEU A 131 1.85 3.53 17.95
C LEU A 131 0.46 2.92 17.91
N PHE A 132 0.34 1.88 17.10
CA PHE A 132 -0.86 1.06 16.95
C PHE A 132 -0.50 -0.40 17.18
N MET A 133 -1.47 -1.17 17.66
CA MET A 133 -1.30 -2.59 17.92
C MET A 133 -2.45 -3.38 17.30
N SER A 134 -2.13 -4.52 16.71
CA SER A 134 -3.12 -5.52 16.31
C SER A 134 -2.80 -6.83 17.01
N ILE A 135 -3.80 -7.41 17.66
CA ILE A 135 -3.69 -8.78 18.22
C ILE A 135 -4.15 -9.74 17.12
N ASN A 136 -3.21 -10.52 16.60
CA ASN A 136 -3.51 -11.48 15.55
C ASN A 136 -2.85 -12.83 15.83
N THR A 137 -3.68 -13.81 16.18
CA THR A 137 -3.29 -15.20 16.45
C THR A 137 -3.70 -16.16 15.33
N SER A 138 -4.17 -15.63 14.20
CA SER A 138 -4.54 -16.42 13.02
C SER A 138 -3.32 -17.15 12.43
N LYS A 139 -3.54 -18.32 11.85
CA LYS A 139 -2.52 -19.03 11.07
C LYS A 139 -2.18 -18.29 9.76
N TYR A 140 -3.08 -17.45 9.28
CA TYR A 140 -2.91 -16.69 8.04
C TYR A 140 -2.24 -15.35 8.30
N GLN A 141 -1.49 -14.85 7.32
CA GLN A 141 -0.79 -13.56 7.40
C GLN A 141 -1.69 -12.35 7.11
N ASP A 142 -3.00 -12.48 7.31
CA ASP A 142 -3.91 -11.35 7.24
C ASP A 142 -3.90 -10.58 8.57
N PHE A 143 -3.00 -9.61 8.67
CA PHE A 143 -2.79 -8.81 9.88
C PHE A 143 -3.74 -7.61 9.98
N GLU A 144 -4.48 -7.31 8.92
CA GLU A 144 -5.37 -6.14 8.88
C GLU A 144 -6.81 -6.49 9.30
N SER A 145 -7.23 -7.76 9.18
CA SER A 145 -8.59 -8.20 9.46
C SER A 145 -9.05 -7.97 10.90
N GLN A 146 -8.13 -8.02 11.87
CA GLN A 146 -8.44 -7.80 13.29
C GLN A 146 -8.48 -6.32 13.69
N GLY A 147 -8.18 -5.42 12.75
CA GLY A 147 -8.10 -3.99 13.01
C GLY A 147 -6.90 -3.58 13.85
N TYR A 148 -6.81 -2.27 14.12
CA TYR A 148 -5.71 -1.68 14.87
C TYR A 148 -6.25 -0.93 16.10
N LYS A 149 -5.76 -1.28 17.29
CA LYS A 149 -5.96 -0.50 18.52
C LYS A 149 -4.93 0.63 18.56
N LYS A 150 -5.38 1.87 18.66
CA LYS A 150 -4.50 3.00 18.92
C LYS A 150 -3.95 2.92 20.34
N ILE A 151 -2.63 2.97 20.49
CA ILE A 151 -1.95 3.08 21.78
C ILE A 151 -1.68 4.56 22.08
N PHE A 152 -1.03 5.27 21.14
CA PHE A 152 -0.88 6.72 21.17
C PHE A 152 -0.75 7.30 19.77
N GLY A 153 -0.76 8.65 19.64
CA GLY A 153 -0.59 9.38 18.40
C GLY A 153 -1.87 9.60 17.61
N ASN A 154 -1.74 10.05 16.37
CA ASN A 154 -2.85 10.39 15.50
C ASN A 154 -3.25 9.20 14.63
N THR A 155 -4.55 9.03 14.38
CA THR A 155 -5.07 8.01 13.46
C THR A 155 -5.04 8.46 12.00
N LYS A 156 -4.76 9.72 11.76
CA LYS A 156 -4.66 10.34 10.44
C LYS A 156 -3.40 11.16 10.37
N GLU A 157 -2.67 11.02 9.26
CA GLU A 157 -1.41 11.71 9.00
C GLU A 157 -1.48 12.46 7.66
N GLU A 158 -0.73 13.55 7.56
CA GLU A 158 -0.56 14.28 6.33
C GLU A 158 0.43 13.57 5.41
N PHE A 159 0.01 13.34 4.18
CA PHE A 159 0.82 12.76 3.12
C PHE A 159 0.93 13.76 1.97
N ILE A 160 2.14 14.06 1.54
CA ILE A 160 2.40 15.00 0.43
C ILE A 160 2.76 14.19 -0.82
N CYS A 161 2.06 14.45 -1.91
CA CYS A 161 2.31 13.85 -3.22
C CYS A 161 2.03 14.88 -4.32
N ASP A 162 2.92 15.02 -5.29
CA ASP A 162 2.84 16.05 -6.36
C ASP A 162 2.53 17.46 -5.82
N GLY A 163 3.14 17.84 -4.69
CA GLY A 163 2.96 19.13 -4.03
C GLY A 163 1.59 19.34 -3.37
N LYS A 164 0.71 18.35 -3.37
CA LYS A 164 -0.61 18.39 -2.74
C LYS A 164 -0.61 17.63 -1.42
N LYS A 165 -1.42 18.12 -0.47
CA LYS A 165 -1.62 17.52 0.83
C LYS A 165 -2.83 16.60 0.81
N TYR A 166 -2.63 15.38 1.31
CA TYR A 166 -3.66 14.36 1.51
C TYR A 166 -3.67 13.92 2.97
N ILE A 167 -4.81 13.49 3.46
CA ILE A 167 -4.95 12.92 4.80
C ILE A 167 -5.14 11.42 4.68
N MET A 168 -4.24 10.65 5.30
CA MET A 168 -4.21 9.20 5.26
C MET A 168 -4.50 8.59 6.62
N SER A 169 -5.44 7.66 6.68
CA SER A 169 -5.69 6.88 7.90
C SER A 169 -4.61 5.80 8.10
N VAL A 170 -4.55 5.23 9.30
CA VAL A 170 -3.60 4.15 9.62
C VAL A 170 -3.75 2.93 8.71
N LYS A 171 -4.91 2.72 8.11
CA LYS A 171 -5.21 1.58 7.23
C LYS A 171 -5.18 1.92 5.74
N THR A 172 -5.12 3.19 5.38
CA THR A 172 -5.06 3.61 3.97
C THR A 172 -3.78 3.08 3.31
N THR A 173 -3.90 2.51 2.13
CA THR A 173 -2.76 2.07 1.34
C THR A 173 -1.91 3.27 0.92
N LEU A 174 -0.60 3.20 1.13
CA LEU A 174 0.38 4.19 0.67
C LEU A 174 1.22 3.61 -0.47
N PRO A 175 1.74 4.44 -1.37
CA PRO A 175 2.72 3.99 -2.34
C PRO A 175 4.04 3.60 -1.64
N ASP A 176 4.66 2.51 -2.09
CA ASP A 176 5.96 2.07 -1.55
C ASP A 176 7.10 3.02 -1.97
N HIS A 177 7.00 3.56 -3.18
CA HIS A 177 7.99 4.44 -3.79
C HIS A 177 7.30 5.68 -4.35
N LEU A 178 7.45 6.81 -3.66
CA LEU A 178 6.72 8.05 -3.99
C LEU A 178 7.06 8.57 -5.40
N GLU A 179 8.35 8.70 -5.75
CA GLU A 179 8.77 9.20 -7.07
C GLU A 179 8.21 8.34 -8.23
N SER A 180 8.27 7.00 -8.09
CA SER A 180 7.69 6.08 -9.09
C SER A 180 6.18 6.26 -9.21
N PHE A 181 5.51 6.45 -8.09
CA PHE A 181 4.06 6.68 -8.06
C PHE A 181 3.69 7.99 -8.75
N GLU A 182 4.42 9.07 -8.50
CA GLU A 182 4.20 10.37 -9.14
C GLU A 182 4.46 10.32 -10.66
N ILE A 183 5.56 9.67 -11.08
CA ILE A 183 5.87 9.47 -12.50
C ILE A 183 4.74 8.68 -13.19
N ARG A 184 4.31 7.57 -12.60
CA ARG A 184 3.21 6.74 -13.10
C ARG A 184 1.93 7.56 -13.25
N ASN A 185 1.57 8.36 -12.25
CA ASN A 185 0.36 9.19 -12.29
C ASN A 185 0.43 10.23 -13.41
N LYS A 186 1.59 10.83 -13.65
CA LYS A 186 1.79 11.78 -14.78
C LYS A 186 1.64 11.10 -16.14
N ILE A 187 2.17 9.87 -16.28
CA ILE A 187 2.01 9.09 -17.51
C ILE A 187 0.53 8.79 -17.75
N VAL A 188 -0.18 8.24 -16.74
CA VAL A 188 -1.60 7.93 -16.86
C VAL A 188 -2.42 9.17 -17.18
N LYS A 189 -2.16 10.30 -16.52
CA LYS A 189 -2.82 11.58 -16.83
C LYS A 189 -2.64 12.00 -18.29
N THR A 190 -1.47 11.72 -18.87
CA THR A 190 -1.22 12.01 -20.27
C THR A 190 -1.98 11.06 -21.19
N MET A 191 -2.03 9.76 -20.84
CA MET A 191 -2.73 8.74 -21.65
C MET A 191 -4.24 8.97 -21.72
N VAL A 192 -4.85 9.52 -20.66
CA VAL A 192 -6.31 9.75 -20.61
C VAL A 192 -6.77 11.11 -21.12
N LYS A 193 -5.90 11.94 -21.70
CA LYS A 193 -6.28 13.30 -22.16
C LYS A 193 -7.47 13.33 -23.10
N GLY A 194 -7.63 12.32 -23.97
CA GLY A 194 -8.75 12.19 -24.90
C GLY A 194 -10.02 11.56 -24.32
N SER A 195 -9.94 11.01 -23.10
CA SER A 195 -11.05 10.34 -22.45
C SER A 195 -12.05 11.33 -21.87
N LYS A 196 -13.33 10.93 -21.80
CA LYS A 196 -14.40 11.72 -21.19
C LYS A 196 -14.83 11.14 -19.86
N LYS A 197 -15.06 9.82 -19.82
CA LYS A 197 -15.57 9.10 -18.62
C LYS A 197 -14.75 7.85 -18.37
N ILE A 198 -14.20 7.74 -17.18
CA ILE A 198 -13.25 6.72 -16.78
C ILE A 198 -13.84 5.84 -15.69
N ILE A 199 -13.63 4.53 -15.78
CA ILE A 199 -13.73 3.61 -14.63
C ILE A 199 -12.30 3.27 -14.18
N SER A 200 -12.00 3.46 -12.90
CA SER A 200 -10.74 3.01 -12.30
C SER A 200 -11.02 1.92 -11.28
N ILE A 201 -10.35 0.78 -11.38
CA ILE A 201 -10.48 -0.34 -10.45
C ILE A 201 -9.21 -0.55 -9.66
N ASN A 202 -9.36 -0.90 -8.37
CA ASN A 202 -8.33 -0.92 -7.33
C ASN A 202 -7.65 0.46 -7.19
N CYS A 203 -8.47 1.50 -7.01
CA CYS A 203 -7.99 2.89 -6.94
C CYS A 203 -7.18 3.22 -5.68
N GLU A 204 -7.09 2.29 -4.72
CA GLU A 204 -6.34 2.45 -3.47
C GLU A 204 -6.72 3.76 -2.75
N ASN A 205 -5.73 4.63 -2.51
CA ASN A 205 -5.92 5.92 -1.84
C ASN A 205 -6.58 7.00 -2.71
N GLY A 206 -6.84 6.72 -3.99
CA GLY A 206 -7.53 7.61 -4.93
C GLY A 206 -6.70 8.82 -5.40
N ILE A 207 -5.40 8.90 -5.09
CA ILE A 207 -4.56 10.05 -5.47
C ILE A 207 -4.44 10.17 -7.00
N LEU A 208 -4.29 9.05 -7.71
CA LEU A 208 -4.26 9.07 -9.17
C LEU A 208 -5.51 9.74 -9.72
N GLU A 209 -6.67 9.26 -9.29
CA GLU A 209 -7.97 9.72 -9.78
C GLU A 209 -8.21 11.19 -9.45
N MET A 210 -7.80 11.66 -8.26
CA MET A 210 -7.90 13.06 -7.86
C MET A 210 -7.02 14.01 -8.69
N ASN A 211 -6.08 13.48 -9.46
CA ASN A 211 -5.25 14.24 -10.40
C ASN A 211 -5.77 14.21 -11.84
N LEU A 212 -6.89 13.51 -12.11
CA LEU A 212 -7.56 13.49 -13.40
C LEU A 212 -8.61 14.61 -13.51
N ASP A 213 -8.84 15.04 -14.75
CA ASP A 213 -9.78 16.12 -15.05
C ASP A 213 -11.13 15.58 -15.61
N GLN A 214 -11.18 14.30 -15.95
CA GLN A 214 -12.33 13.57 -16.49
C GLN A 214 -13.36 13.20 -15.41
N GLU A 215 -14.57 12.83 -15.81
CA GLU A 215 -15.50 12.15 -14.90
C GLU A 215 -14.98 10.75 -14.57
N VAL A 216 -14.77 10.44 -13.29
CA VAL A 216 -14.20 9.18 -12.83
C VAL A 216 -15.13 8.45 -11.87
N VAL A 217 -15.34 7.16 -12.11
CA VAL A 217 -15.82 6.22 -11.10
C VAL A 217 -14.65 5.37 -10.63
N ALA A 218 -14.24 5.53 -9.40
CA ALA A 218 -13.09 4.86 -8.78
C ALA A 218 -13.57 3.81 -7.78
N ILE A 219 -13.11 2.58 -7.90
CA ILE A 219 -13.61 1.43 -7.16
C ILE A 219 -12.46 0.76 -6.40
N ASP A 220 -12.67 0.46 -5.12
CA ASP A 220 -11.74 -0.32 -4.30
C ASP A 220 -12.50 -1.23 -3.32
N GLU A 221 -11.90 -2.37 -3.00
CA GLU A 221 -12.49 -3.31 -2.04
C GLU A 221 -12.12 -3.02 -0.58
N LYS A 222 -11.18 -2.11 -0.32
CA LYS A 222 -10.83 -1.66 1.02
C LYS A 222 -11.64 -0.43 1.39
N LYS A 223 -12.50 -0.57 2.39
CA LYS A 223 -13.35 0.51 2.88
C LYS A 223 -12.55 1.73 3.34
N ASP A 224 -11.46 1.52 4.06
CA ASP A 224 -10.57 2.58 4.55
C ASP A 224 -9.93 3.40 3.42
N ASN A 225 -9.63 2.76 2.27
CA ASN A 225 -9.15 3.45 1.07
C ASN A 225 -10.23 4.39 0.53
N ILE A 226 -11.45 3.90 0.36
CA ILE A 226 -12.57 4.69 -0.17
C ILE A 226 -12.95 5.84 0.79
N GLU A 227 -12.95 5.61 2.09
CA GLU A 227 -13.22 6.66 3.08
C GLU A 227 -12.17 7.77 3.02
N SER A 228 -10.86 7.41 2.97
CA SER A 228 -9.78 8.38 2.84
C SER A 228 -9.84 9.11 1.51
N ALA A 229 -10.06 8.41 0.40
CA ALA A 229 -10.18 9.01 -0.93
C ALA A 229 -11.35 10.00 -1.02
N THR A 230 -12.52 9.62 -0.48
CA THR A 230 -13.70 10.50 -0.45
C THR A 230 -13.46 11.75 0.40
N TYR A 231 -12.80 11.61 1.55
CA TYR A 231 -12.44 12.73 2.41
C TYR A 231 -11.49 13.69 1.69
N ASN A 232 -10.43 13.16 1.07
CA ASN A 232 -9.44 13.96 0.36
C ASN A 232 -10.01 14.65 -0.89
N ALA A 233 -10.92 13.99 -1.62
CA ALA A 233 -11.59 14.61 -2.76
C ALA A 233 -12.40 15.85 -2.33
N LYS A 234 -13.13 15.77 -1.21
CA LYS A 234 -13.83 16.94 -0.64
C LYS A 234 -12.86 18.03 -0.23
N LEU A 235 -11.75 17.67 0.45
CA LEU A 235 -10.72 18.63 0.87
C LEU A 235 -10.11 19.38 -0.31
N LEU A 236 -9.96 18.71 -1.45
CA LEU A 236 -9.38 19.25 -2.68
C LEU A 236 -10.41 19.84 -3.66
N GLY A 237 -11.70 19.89 -3.30
CA GLY A 237 -12.76 20.42 -4.15
C GLY A 237 -12.99 19.59 -5.41
N LYS A 238 -12.75 18.28 -5.38
CA LYS A 238 -12.91 17.38 -6.54
C LYS A 238 -14.31 16.82 -6.60
N GLU A 239 -15.14 17.35 -7.50
CA GLU A 239 -16.54 16.92 -7.70
C GLU A 239 -16.71 15.93 -8.86
N ASN A 240 -15.71 15.83 -9.73
CA ASN A 240 -15.72 14.98 -10.94
C ASN A 240 -15.45 13.49 -10.63
N ILE A 241 -15.31 13.08 -9.37
CA ILE A 241 -14.95 11.72 -9.01
C ILE A 241 -15.98 11.11 -8.05
N LYS A 242 -16.42 9.89 -8.38
CA LYS A 242 -17.24 9.08 -7.50
C LYS A 242 -16.44 7.88 -6.99
N PHE A 243 -16.14 7.85 -5.70
CA PHE A 243 -15.52 6.70 -5.05
C PHE A 243 -16.59 5.66 -4.63
N VAL A 244 -16.34 4.38 -4.92
CA VAL A 244 -17.27 3.27 -4.72
C VAL A 244 -16.60 2.11 -4.02
N TYR A 245 -17.09 1.76 -2.83
CA TYR A 245 -16.65 0.57 -2.10
C TYR A 245 -17.26 -0.71 -2.70
N GLY A 246 -16.46 -1.76 -2.84
CA GLY A 246 -16.88 -3.11 -3.20
C GLY A 246 -15.92 -3.82 -4.13
N GLN A 247 -16.26 -5.07 -4.47
CA GLN A 247 -15.43 -5.88 -5.36
C GLN A 247 -15.29 -5.21 -6.74
N PRO A 248 -14.06 -4.88 -7.18
CA PRO A 248 -13.84 -3.98 -8.32
C PRO A 248 -14.47 -4.48 -9.62
N ILE A 249 -14.26 -5.75 -9.99
CA ILE A 249 -14.80 -6.32 -11.24
C ILE A 249 -16.33 -6.36 -11.22
N LYS A 250 -16.93 -6.82 -10.13
CA LYS A 250 -18.42 -6.87 -10.01
C LYS A 250 -19.05 -5.49 -10.09
N LYS A 251 -18.44 -4.50 -9.44
CA LYS A 251 -18.91 -3.11 -9.52
C LYS A 251 -18.71 -2.54 -10.92
N MET A 252 -17.56 -2.82 -11.55
CA MET A 252 -17.28 -2.39 -12.92
C MET A 252 -18.33 -2.87 -13.91
N VAL A 253 -18.81 -4.12 -13.81
CA VAL A 253 -19.91 -4.64 -14.66
C VAL A 253 -21.13 -3.74 -14.61
N THR A 254 -21.51 -3.26 -13.41
CA THR A 254 -22.66 -2.37 -13.23
C THR A 254 -22.49 -1.04 -13.97
N PHE A 255 -21.28 -0.49 -13.96
CA PHE A 255 -21.00 0.78 -14.65
C PHE A 255 -20.80 0.57 -16.15
N ALA A 256 -20.15 -0.51 -16.58
CA ALA A 256 -19.91 -0.83 -17.98
C ALA A 256 -21.22 -1.01 -18.77
N LYS A 257 -22.26 -1.60 -18.14
CA LYS A 257 -23.60 -1.75 -18.73
C LYS A 257 -24.22 -0.42 -19.21
N LYS A 258 -23.81 0.70 -18.63
CA LYS A 258 -24.29 2.04 -19.03
C LYS A 258 -23.73 2.48 -20.38
N LYS A 259 -22.63 1.86 -20.86
CA LYS A 259 -21.97 2.14 -22.14
C LYS A 259 -21.58 3.62 -22.35
N VAL A 260 -21.30 4.34 -21.28
CA VAL A 260 -20.92 5.78 -21.32
C VAL A 260 -19.45 6.01 -20.96
N TYR A 261 -18.76 4.96 -20.52
CA TYR A 261 -17.35 5.01 -20.14
C TYR A 261 -16.49 4.58 -21.32
N ASP A 262 -15.59 5.42 -21.74
CA ASP A 262 -14.70 5.17 -22.88
C ASP A 262 -13.33 4.59 -22.45
N THR A 263 -12.97 4.76 -21.19
CA THR A 263 -11.65 4.36 -20.66
C THR A 263 -11.78 3.58 -19.35
N VAL A 264 -10.94 2.55 -19.19
CA VAL A 264 -10.81 1.79 -17.95
C VAL A 264 -9.35 1.77 -17.51
N ILE A 265 -9.09 2.15 -16.25
CA ILE A 265 -7.80 2.05 -15.58
C ILE A 265 -7.85 0.84 -14.65
N ILE A 266 -6.89 -0.06 -14.76
CA ILE A 266 -6.80 -1.30 -13.98
C ILE A 266 -5.48 -1.30 -13.23
N GLN A 267 -5.53 -1.31 -11.89
CA GLN A 267 -4.36 -1.27 -11.03
C GLN A 267 -4.19 -2.59 -10.26
N GLY A 268 -2.99 -3.17 -10.25
CA GLY A 268 -2.62 -4.28 -9.37
C GLY A 268 -3.41 -5.57 -9.50
N VAL A 269 -4.10 -5.79 -10.62
CA VAL A 269 -4.83 -7.04 -10.89
C VAL A 269 -3.88 -8.06 -11.51
N ASN A 270 -3.88 -9.28 -10.99
CA ASN A 270 -3.06 -10.37 -11.51
C ASN A 270 -3.67 -10.99 -12.78
N GLY A 271 -3.33 -10.43 -13.92
CA GLY A 271 -3.81 -10.86 -15.23
C GLY A 271 -5.23 -10.35 -15.55
N ILE A 272 -5.61 -10.49 -16.81
CA ILE A 272 -6.94 -10.08 -17.29
C ILE A 272 -7.81 -11.32 -17.43
N SER A 273 -8.73 -11.53 -16.48
CA SER A 273 -9.68 -12.64 -16.50
C SER A 273 -10.67 -12.54 -17.66
N ASN A 274 -11.29 -13.67 -18.04
CA ASN A 274 -12.33 -13.67 -19.07
C ASN A 274 -13.53 -12.78 -18.67
N GLU A 275 -13.93 -12.81 -17.38
CA GLU A 275 -14.98 -11.93 -16.86
C GLU A 275 -14.63 -10.44 -17.09
N LEU A 276 -13.37 -10.05 -16.86
CA LEU A 276 -12.91 -8.70 -17.10
C LEU A 276 -12.93 -8.35 -18.60
N LYS A 277 -12.45 -9.26 -19.47
CA LYS A 277 -12.50 -9.07 -20.95
C LYS A 277 -13.94 -8.90 -21.44
N ASP A 278 -14.84 -9.74 -20.99
CA ASP A 278 -16.24 -9.67 -21.40
C ASP A 278 -16.91 -8.38 -20.91
N THR A 279 -16.54 -7.93 -19.71
CA THR A 279 -17.04 -6.67 -19.16
C THR A 279 -16.55 -5.45 -19.98
N LEU A 280 -15.28 -5.45 -20.40
CA LEU A 280 -14.72 -4.41 -21.25
C LEU A 280 -15.42 -4.36 -22.61
N ARG A 281 -15.69 -5.52 -23.23
CA ARG A 281 -16.45 -5.63 -24.49
C ARG A 281 -17.89 -5.17 -24.33
N LEU A 282 -18.57 -5.59 -23.28
CA LEU A 282 -19.94 -5.17 -22.96
C LEU A 282 -20.05 -3.67 -22.81
N GLY A 283 -19.07 -3.05 -22.15
CA GLY A 283 -19.00 -1.60 -21.94
C GLY A 283 -18.64 -0.80 -23.18
N LYS A 284 -18.21 -1.44 -24.28
CA LYS A 284 -17.65 -0.80 -25.48
C LYS A 284 -16.49 0.14 -25.16
N VAL A 285 -15.63 -0.29 -24.21
CA VAL A 285 -14.45 0.45 -23.78
C VAL A 285 -13.47 0.59 -24.93
N GLN A 286 -12.99 1.80 -25.18
CA GLN A 286 -12.05 2.11 -26.26
C GLN A 286 -10.60 2.02 -25.80
N THR A 287 -10.33 2.43 -24.56
CA THR A 287 -8.98 2.48 -24.00
C THR A 287 -8.91 1.71 -22.68
N VAL A 288 -7.91 0.85 -22.57
CA VAL A 288 -7.59 0.14 -21.32
C VAL A 288 -6.17 0.49 -20.91
N ILE A 289 -6.01 1.02 -19.70
CA ILE A 289 -4.70 1.26 -19.08
C ILE A 289 -4.51 0.21 -17.99
N TYR A 290 -3.62 -0.73 -18.24
CA TYR A 290 -3.33 -1.81 -17.31
C TYR A 290 -1.99 -1.57 -16.64
N MET A 291 -1.99 -1.48 -15.30
CA MET A 291 -0.80 -1.24 -14.48
C MET A 291 -0.54 -2.43 -13.58
N ASN A 292 0.64 -3.03 -13.70
CA ASN A 292 1.06 -4.15 -12.86
C ASN A 292 2.54 -4.01 -12.48
N SER A 293 2.91 -4.52 -11.33
CA SER A 293 4.30 -4.58 -10.85
C SER A 293 5.11 -5.74 -11.46
N SER A 294 4.43 -6.70 -12.11
CA SER A 294 5.07 -7.87 -12.71
C SER A 294 4.88 -7.89 -14.22
N THR A 295 5.98 -7.86 -14.95
CA THR A 295 5.98 -7.98 -16.44
C THR A 295 5.48 -9.34 -16.93
N SER A 296 5.53 -10.38 -16.11
CA SER A 296 5.01 -11.72 -16.45
C SER A 296 3.48 -11.77 -16.47
N MET A 297 2.81 -10.74 -15.97
CA MET A 297 1.34 -10.61 -15.90
C MET A 297 0.77 -9.74 -17.02
N LEU A 298 1.62 -9.15 -17.86
CA LEU A 298 1.26 -8.41 -19.08
C LEU A 298 1.08 -9.38 -20.31
#